data_f844fd9a628cb4f87f1672ecf32691f1
#
_entry.id   f844fd9a628cb4f87f1672ecf32691f1
#
_cell.length_a   1.000
_cell.length_b   1.000
_cell.length_c   1.000
_cell.angle_alpha   90.00
_cell.angle_beta   90.00
_cell.angle_gamma   90.00
#
_symmetry.space_group_name_H-M   'P 1'
#
loop_
_entity.id
_entity.type
_entity.pdbx_description
1 polymer ?
#
loop_
_entity_poly.entity_id
_entity_poly.type
_entity_poly.pdbx_seq_one_letter_code
_entity_poly.pdbx_strand_id
1 'polypeptide(L)'
;MSLDGVVNYPGVTRRVRSIRLISIAATAALLLTFTTGTAGASPAGSVCDQQLGKNIPARTDDALTGTGFAERARDLAGPQRDALASNELLAGNVPSFLRHLEAVTVRDAVNVITVCVLPDYLALGTDRDFVFIPLGLDAALEVAERFGFMLPTRKIVNAIYAASTVKLDPQPLPAGDQMRSTAYLFRHNEMVRAQRAARGAQLGALTAGNKKDLVLTPRLWQNPGRVAIYGWHRAAGAPIQPLSTVHGASYADYSHGIRLVSEFVYVNGVQRALADVLADARLASLLSDEGPLPRLTERLASLLGRPGTEASASTVAWLPRQASAQATH
;
A
#
# COMPACT_ATOMS: atom_id res chain seq x y z
N MET A 1 -58.11 12.31 20.46
CA MET A 1 -58.38 13.59 19.82
C MET A 1 -57.70 13.57 18.46
N SER A 2 -58.54 13.34 17.46
CA SER A 2 -58.19 13.26 16.04
C SER A 2 -58.14 14.66 15.47
N LEU A 3 -57.22 14.96 14.56
CA LEU A 3 -57.38 16.04 13.58
C LEU A 3 -56.73 15.60 12.29
N ASP A 4 -57.61 15.13 11.39
CA ASP A 4 -57.34 14.96 9.97
C ASP A 4 -57.23 16.33 9.28
N GLY A 5 -56.25 16.49 8.42
CA GLY A 5 -56.11 17.66 7.57
C GLY A 5 -55.99 17.23 6.12
N VAL A 6 -57.08 17.17 5.39
CA VAL A 6 -57.19 16.97 3.96
C VAL A 6 -56.95 18.31 3.26
N VAL A 7 -55.99 18.37 2.31
CA VAL A 7 -55.83 19.52 1.40
C VAL A 7 -56.16 19.04 -0.02
N ASN A 8 -57.30 19.53 -0.56
CA ASN A 8 -57.74 19.35 -1.93
C ASN A 8 -57.10 20.43 -2.83
N TYR A 9 -56.63 20.05 -4.02
CA TYR A 9 -56.40 20.99 -5.15
C TYR A 9 -57.22 20.59 -6.36
N PRO A 10 -57.90 21.56 -7.02
CA PRO A 10 -58.78 21.29 -8.16
C PRO A 10 -58.09 21.35 -9.49
N GLY A 11 -58.48 20.45 -10.35
CA GLY A 11 -58.71 20.44 -11.78
C GLY A 11 -57.79 21.16 -12.79
N VAL A 12 -57.12 20.34 -13.62
CA VAL A 12 -56.77 20.78 -15.00
C VAL A 12 -57.14 19.67 -15.96
N THR A 13 -58.22 19.90 -16.71
CA THR A 13 -58.62 19.13 -17.90
C THR A 13 -57.72 19.48 -19.06
N ARG A 14 -57.01 18.53 -19.64
CA ARG A 14 -56.33 18.66 -20.93
C ARG A 14 -57.05 17.85 -21.99
N ARG A 15 -57.51 18.56 -23.04
CA ARG A 15 -58.10 18.07 -24.27
C ARG A 15 -57.07 17.25 -25.09
N VAL A 16 -57.45 16.05 -25.50
CA VAL A 16 -56.73 15.24 -26.49
C VAL A 16 -57.03 15.82 -27.87
N ARG A 17 -56.03 16.26 -28.60
CA ARG A 17 -56.12 16.56 -30.06
C ARG A 17 -55.55 15.38 -30.83
N SER A 18 -56.41 14.82 -31.69
CA SER A 18 -56.07 13.83 -32.70
C SER A 18 -55.11 14.42 -33.72
N ILE A 19 -53.97 13.76 -33.94
CA ILE A 19 -53.05 14.09 -35.02
C ILE A 19 -53.15 12.97 -36.09
N ARG A 20 -53.46 13.42 -37.32
CA ARG A 20 -53.61 12.60 -38.52
C ARG A 20 -52.25 12.02 -38.92
N LEU A 21 -52.26 10.73 -39.30
CA LEU A 21 -51.16 10.06 -40.00
C LEU A 21 -50.95 10.69 -41.39
N ILE A 22 -49.72 11.15 -41.62
CA ILE A 22 -49.22 11.50 -42.97
C ILE A 22 -48.18 10.41 -43.31
N SER A 23 -48.50 9.65 -44.36
CA SER A 23 -47.57 8.71 -44.99
C SER A 23 -46.47 9.50 -45.72
N ILE A 24 -45.23 9.24 -45.42
CA ILE A 24 -44.10 9.73 -46.19
C ILE A 24 -43.28 8.52 -46.68
N ALA A 25 -43.05 8.54 -47.96
CA ALA A 25 -42.38 7.50 -48.75
C ALA A 25 -40.94 7.25 -48.33
N ALA A 26 -40.54 6.01 -48.37
CA ALA A 26 -39.20 5.53 -48.09
C ALA A 26 -38.21 5.97 -49.18
N THR A 27 -37.20 6.72 -48.83
CA THR A 27 -35.94 6.83 -49.57
C THR A 27 -34.88 6.10 -48.80
N ALA A 28 -34.39 4.98 -49.35
CA ALA A 28 -33.30 4.20 -48.80
C ALA A 28 -31.98 4.97 -48.96
N ALA A 29 -31.51 5.60 -47.91
CA ALA A 29 -30.13 6.09 -47.81
C ALA A 29 -29.25 5.03 -47.18
N LEU A 30 -28.32 4.48 -47.97
CA LEU A 30 -27.32 3.54 -47.57
C LEU A 30 -26.31 4.27 -46.63
N LEU A 31 -26.54 4.18 -45.32
CA LEU A 31 -25.58 4.67 -44.31
C LEU A 31 -24.50 3.59 -44.10
N LEU A 32 -23.32 3.81 -44.69
CA LEU A 32 -22.11 3.13 -44.27
C LEU A 32 -21.82 3.51 -42.80
N THR A 33 -22.16 2.67 -41.87
CA THR A 33 -21.74 2.75 -40.49
C THR A 33 -20.25 2.38 -40.42
N PHE A 34 -19.36 3.37 -40.37
CA PHE A 34 -18.02 3.16 -39.87
C PHE A 34 -18.14 2.81 -38.37
N THR A 35 -18.11 1.52 -38.05
CA THR A 35 -17.83 1.07 -36.70
C THR A 35 -16.39 1.43 -36.40
N THR A 36 -16.17 2.57 -35.76
CA THR A 36 -14.93 2.80 -35.03
C THR A 36 -14.88 1.77 -33.93
N GLY A 37 -14.25 0.65 -34.22
CA GLY A 37 -13.87 -0.30 -33.18
C GLY A 37 -12.95 0.45 -32.20
N THR A 38 -13.53 0.89 -31.08
CA THR A 38 -12.73 1.14 -29.90
C THR A 38 -12.09 -0.21 -29.57
N ALA A 39 -10.83 -0.37 -29.96
CA ALA A 39 -10.00 -1.41 -29.40
C ALA A 39 -10.06 -1.21 -27.88
N GLY A 40 -10.92 -1.97 -27.21
CA GLY A 40 -10.90 -2.10 -25.78
C GLY A 40 -9.50 -2.62 -25.46
N ALA A 41 -8.62 -1.74 -24.97
CA ALA A 41 -7.41 -2.17 -24.31
C ALA A 41 -7.88 -3.16 -23.24
N SER A 42 -7.58 -4.46 -23.41
CA SER A 42 -7.60 -5.39 -22.30
C SER A 42 -6.92 -4.69 -21.14
N PRO A 43 -7.44 -4.73 -19.91
CA PRO A 43 -6.71 -4.20 -18.76
C PRO A 43 -5.39 -4.97 -18.77
N ALA A 44 -4.32 -4.30 -19.25
CA ALA A 44 -2.98 -4.79 -19.08
C ALA A 44 -2.85 -4.96 -17.57
N GLY A 45 -2.56 -6.20 -17.10
CA GLY A 45 -2.33 -6.47 -15.70
C GLY A 45 -1.41 -5.40 -15.15
N SER A 46 -1.68 -4.89 -13.97
CA SER A 46 -0.89 -3.82 -13.36
C SER A 46 0.57 -4.20 -13.47
N VAL A 47 1.45 -3.24 -13.81
CA VAL A 47 2.92 -3.47 -13.80
C VAL A 47 3.38 -4.02 -12.45
N CYS A 48 2.59 -3.80 -11.40
CA CYS A 48 2.82 -4.30 -10.06
C CYS A 48 2.51 -5.79 -9.90
N ASP A 49 1.68 -6.39 -10.74
CA ASP A 49 1.37 -7.83 -10.68
C ASP A 49 2.59 -8.70 -10.99
N GLN A 50 3.54 -8.18 -11.77
CA GLN A 50 4.79 -8.87 -12.08
C GLN A 50 5.78 -8.89 -10.90
N GLN A 51 5.57 -8.01 -9.93
CA GLN A 51 6.39 -7.88 -8.72
C GLN A 51 5.77 -8.55 -7.48
N LEU A 52 4.70 -9.32 -7.71
CA LEU A 52 4.08 -10.12 -6.65
C LEU A 52 5.14 -10.79 -5.80
N GLY A 53 5.04 -10.62 -4.50
CA GLY A 53 5.93 -11.09 -3.45
C GLY A 53 6.56 -12.45 -3.66
N LYS A 54 7.32 -12.60 -4.75
CA LYS A 54 8.03 -13.84 -5.12
C LYS A 54 8.96 -14.30 -4.02
N ASN A 55 9.37 -13.36 -3.16
CA ASN A 55 10.25 -13.62 -2.03
C ASN A 55 9.49 -13.89 -0.73
N ILE A 56 8.14 -13.77 -0.72
CA ILE A 56 7.33 -14.13 0.45
C ILE A 56 6.97 -15.62 0.32
N PRO A 57 7.48 -16.50 1.21
CA PRO A 57 7.17 -17.92 1.15
C PRO A 57 5.66 -18.18 1.21
N ALA A 58 5.21 -19.32 0.70
CA ALA A 58 3.83 -19.73 0.87
C ALA A 58 3.54 -19.93 2.38
N ARG A 59 2.36 -19.47 2.82
CA ARG A 59 1.90 -19.70 4.19
C ARG A 59 1.61 -21.19 4.37
N THR A 60 2.12 -21.78 5.46
CA THR A 60 1.84 -23.17 5.82
C THR A 60 0.50 -23.29 6.58
N ASP A 61 -0.12 -24.46 6.55
CA ASP A 61 -1.43 -24.69 7.19
C ASP A 61 -1.37 -24.60 8.72
N ASP A 62 -0.21 -24.90 9.31
CA ASP A 62 0.06 -24.85 10.74
C ASP A 62 0.52 -23.49 11.26
N ALA A 63 0.72 -22.50 10.35
CA ALA A 63 1.08 -21.15 10.75
C ALA A 63 0.00 -20.51 11.64
N LEU A 64 0.41 -19.66 12.57
CA LEU A 64 -0.49 -19.01 13.51
C LEU A 64 -1.55 -18.18 12.79
N THR A 65 -2.79 -18.22 13.28
CA THR A 65 -3.79 -17.20 12.93
C THR A 65 -3.48 -15.89 13.66
N GLY A 66 -4.18 -14.81 13.32
CA GLY A 66 -4.04 -13.56 14.06
C GLY A 66 -4.33 -13.72 15.56
N THR A 67 -5.40 -14.42 15.90
CA THR A 67 -5.77 -14.75 17.29
C THR A 67 -4.72 -15.63 17.96
N GLY A 68 -4.26 -16.68 17.27
CA GLY A 68 -3.20 -17.57 17.77
C GLY A 68 -1.88 -16.85 18.04
N PHE A 69 -1.52 -15.89 17.19
CA PHE A 69 -0.37 -15.03 17.43
C PHE A 69 -0.56 -14.18 18.70
N ALA A 70 -1.74 -13.57 18.90
CA ALA A 70 -2.01 -12.76 20.07
C ALA A 70 -1.92 -13.55 21.39
N GLU A 71 -2.43 -14.76 21.38
CA GLU A 71 -2.35 -15.65 22.55
C GLU A 71 -0.89 -15.97 22.87
N ARG A 72 -0.09 -16.30 21.85
CA ARG A 72 1.32 -16.64 22.02
C ARG A 72 2.16 -15.42 22.41
N ALA A 73 1.81 -14.24 21.92
CA ALA A 73 2.51 -12.98 22.20
C ALA A 73 1.92 -12.22 23.40
N ARG A 74 0.97 -12.77 24.14
CA ARG A 74 0.18 -12.07 25.17
C ARG A 74 1.06 -11.25 26.13
N ASP A 75 2.13 -11.86 26.61
CA ASP A 75 3.02 -11.30 27.63
C ASP A 75 4.32 -10.73 27.01
N LEU A 76 4.39 -10.71 25.67
CA LEU A 76 5.56 -10.20 24.94
C LEU A 76 5.35 -8.76 24.53
N ALA A 77 6.44 -7.97 24.53
CA ALA A 77 6.49 -6.61 24.02
C ALA A 77 7.89 -6.29 23.45
N GLY A 78 7.97 -5.26 22.60
CA GLY A 78 9.24 -4.82 22.02
C GLY A 78 9.98 -5.95 21.31
N PRO A 79 11.32 -6.09 21.51
CA PRO A 79 12.15 -7.04 20.75
C PRO A 79 11.70 -8.49 20.83
N GLN A 80 11.14 -8.94 21.94
CA GLN A 80 10.66 -10.32 22.08
C GLN A 80 9.43 -10.58 21.19
N ARG A 81 8.47 -9.65 21.15
CA ARG A 81 7.34 -9.74 20.23
C ARG A 81 7.79 -9.60 18.78
N ASP A 82 8.72 -8.69 18.51
CA ASP A 82 9.27 -8.49 17.17
C ASP A 82 9.95 -9.76 16.65
N ALA A 83 10.73 -10.46 17.47
CA ALA A 83 11.37 -11.71 17.09
C ALA A 83 10.33 -12.80 16.75
N LEU A 84 9.29 -12.96 17.56
CA LEU A 84 8.21 -13.91 17.26
C LEU A 84 7.49 -13.52 15.96
N ALA A 85 7.16 -12.23 15.77
CA ALA A 85 6.49 -11.74 14.58
C ALA A 85 7.35 -11.88 13.33
N SER A 86 8.65 -11.56 13.40
CA SER A 86 9.57 -11.71 12.26
C SER A 86 9.72 -13.17 11.85
N ASN A 87 9.81 -14.10 12.80
CA ASN A 87 9.88 -15.53 12.49
C ASN A 87 8.64 -16.01 11.73
N GLU A 88 7.45 -15.63 12.17
CA GLU A 88 6.19 -15.94 11.50
C GLU A 88 6.12 -15.32 10.09
N LEU A 89 6.47 -14.04 9.96
CA LEU A 89 6.48 -13.33 8.67
C LEU A 89 7.46 -14.00 7.69
N LEU A 90 8.69 -14.25 8.13
CA LEU A 90 9.74 -14.83 7.29
C LEU A 90 9.45 -16.28 6.91
N ALA A 91 8.65 -16.99 7.70
CA ALA A 91 8.09 -18.31 7.36
C ALA A 91 6.89 -18.21 6.38
N GLY A 92 6.51 -17.00 5.96
CA GLY A 92 5.43 -16.78 5.00
C GLY A 92 4.04 -16.62 5.61
N ASN A 93 3.93 -16.46 6.93
CA ASN A 93 2.64 -16.22 7.58
C ASN A 93 2.12 -14.80 7.30
N VAL A 94 1.79 -14.55 6.03
CA VAL A 94 1.25 -13.29 5.52
C VAL A 94 -0.09 -13.56 4.86
N PRO A 95 -1.17 -12.83 5.20
CA PRO A 95 -2.49 -12.98 4.58
C PRO A 95 -2.43 -12.84 3.05
N SER A 96 -3.32 -13.56 2.35
CA SER A 96 -3.32 -13.59 0.88
C SER A 96 -3.57 -12.22 0.27
N PHE A 97 -4.42 -11.39 0.88
CA PHE A 97 -4.73 -10.05 0.38
C PHE A 97 -3.52 -9.10 0.34
N LEU A 98 -2.46 -9.35 1.13
CA LEU A 98 -1.23 -8.58 1.10
C LEU A 98 -0.24 -9.02 0.02
N ARG A 99 -0.51 -10.11 -0.67
CA ARG A 99 0.40 -10.66 -1.70
C ARG A 99 0.20 -10.04 -3.08
N HIS A 100 -0.83 -9.22 -3.26
CA HIS A 100 -1.10 -8.44 -4.47
C HIS A 100 -0.70 -6.99 -4.23
N LEU A 101 0.17 -6.45 -5.08
CA LEU A 101 0.65 -5.08 -4.91
C LEU A 101 -0.26 -4.09 -5.66
N GLU A 102 -0.47 -2.95 -5.04
CA GLU A 102 -1.21 -1.83 -5.62
C GLU A 102 -0.25 -0.80 -6.25
N ALA A 103 -0.65 -0.24 -7.37
CA ALA A 103 0.12 0.76 -8.09
C ALA A 103 -0.20 2.17 -7.58
N VAL A 104 0.82 2.88 -7.11
CA VAL A 104 0.72 4.30 -6.74
C VAL A 104 1.58 5.12 -7.70
N THR A 105 0.95 6.02 -8.46
CA THR A 105 1.63 6.82 -9.47
C THR A 105 1.79 8.25 -9.02
N VAL A 106 3.00 8.76 -9.08
CA VAL A 106 3.36 10.17 -8.89
C VAL A 106 3.95 10.71 -10.18
N ARG A 107 3.77 12.02 -10.45
CA ARG A 107 4.22 12.62 -11.71
C ARG A 107 4.57 14.09 -11.56
N ASP A 108 5.49 14.52 -12.41
CA ASP A 108 5.72 15.93 -12.72
C ASP A 108 5.44 16.20 -14.21
N ALA A 109 5.96 17.29 -14.76
CA ALA A 109 5.78 17.63 -16.17
C ALA A 109 6.52 16.68 -17.14
N VAL A 110 7.53 15.95 -16.67
CA VAL A 110 8.45 15.14 -17.48
C VAL A 110 8.39 13.66 -17.14
N ASN A 111 8.26 13.35 -15.85
CA ASN A 111 8.40 12.00 -15.35
C ASN A 111 7.10 11.46 -14.74
N VAL A 112 6.87 10.18 -14.95
CA VAL A 112 5.83 9.39 -14.29
C VAL A 112 6.53 8.26 -13.55
N ILE A 113 6.37 8.19 -12.22
CA ILE A 113 6.92 7.11 -11.40
C ILE A 113 5.77 6.30 -10.82
N THR A 114 5.75 4.99 -11.08
CA THR A 114 4.83 4.05 -10.45
C THR A 114 5.58 3.27 -9.39
N VAL A 115 5.09 3.35 -8.16
CA VAL A 115 5.57 2.62 -6.97
C VAL A 115 4.59 1.50 -6.68
N CYS A 116 5.07 0.27 -6.57
CA CYS A 116 4.24 -0.88 -6.20
C CYS A 116 4.28 -1.05 -4.67
N VAL A 117 3.11 -1.08 -4.04
CA VAL A 117 3.00 -1.04 -2.58
C VAL A 117 2.08 -2.15 -2.07
N LEU A 118 2.27 -2.61 -0.83
CA LEU A 118 1.27 -3.45 -0.19
C LEU A 118 -0.07 -2.71 -0.12
N PRO A 119 -1.21 -3.39 -0.33
CA PRO A 119 -2.53 -2.74 -0.28
C PRO A 119 -2.88 -2.21 1.12
N ASP A 120 -2.31 -2.82 2.17
CA ASP A 120 -2.48 -2.40 3.56
C ASP A 120 -1.17 -2.58 4.34
N TYR A 121 -1.19 -2.35 5.63
CA TYR A 121 -0.04 -2.57 6.51
C TYR A 121 0.24 -4.06 6.69
N LEU A 122 1.52 -4.38 6.93
CA LEU A 122 1.97 -5.75 7.16
C LEU A 122 1.21 -6.39 8.31
N ALA A 123 0.74 -7.61 8.09
CA ALA A 123 -0.08 -8.37 9.03
C ALA A 123 0.32 -9.83 9.05
N LEU A 124 0.01 -10.50 10.15
CA LEU A 124 0.14 -11.96 10.35
C LEU A 124 -1.22 -12.63 10.34
N GLY A 125 -1.27 -13.86 9.86
CA GLY A 125 -2.46 -14.71 9.92
C GLY A 125 -3.07 -15.03 8.57
N THR A 126 -4.40 -15.19 8.56
CA THR A 126 -5.21 -15.48 7.38
C THR A 126 -6.07 -14.27 7.00
N ASP A 127 -6.67 -14.27 5.80
CA ASP A 127 -7.61 -13.21 5.39
C ASP A 127 -8.82 -13.09 6.33
N ARG A 128 -9.18 -14.16 7.03
CA ARG A 128 -10.29 -14.16 7.99
C ARG A 128 -9.88 -13.74 9.40
N ASP A 129 -8.67 -14.10 9.80
CA ASP A 129 -8.13 -13.86 11.14
C ASP A 129 -6.67 -13.41 11.04
N PHE A 130 -6.46 -12.11 10.98
CA PHE A 130 -5.15 -11.46 10.91
C PHE A 130 -5.01 -10.34 11.94
N VAL A 131 -3.76 -10.01 12.22
CA VAL A 131 -3.40 -8.87 13.06
C VAL A 131 -2.31 -8.04 12.38
N PHE A 132 -2.50 -6.72 12.29
CA PHE A 132 -1.46 -5.80 11.85
C PHE A 132 -0.33 -5.78 12.86
N ILE A 133 0.91 -5.95 12.39
CA ILE A 133 2.07 -6.07 13.26
C ILE A 133 2.87 -4.78 13.25
N PRO A 134 2.99 -4.09 14.39
CA PRO A 134 4.00 -3.07 14.59
C PRO A 134 5.35 -3.76 14.89
N LEU A 135 6.40 -3.34 14.19
CA LEU A 135 7.76 -3.79 14.40
C LEU A 135 8.64 -2.61 14.78
N GLY A 136 9.69 -2.86 15.56
CA GLY A 136 10.81 -1.94 15.68
C GLY A 136 11.55 -1.79 14.35
N LEU A 137 12.40 -0.77 14.22
CA LEU A 137 13.03 -0.43 12.95
C LEU A 137 13.86 -1.59 12.37
N ASP A 138 14.69 -2.22 13.20
CA ASP A 138 15.60 -3.29 12.73
C ASP A 138 14.81 -4.49 12.19
N ALA A 139 13.79 -4.94 12.92
CA ALA A 139 12.93 -6.03 12.50
C ALA A 139 12.13 -5.68 11.23
N ALA A 140 11.65 -4.43 11.12
CA ALA A 140 10.94 -3.97 9.94
C ALA A 140 11.85 -3.91 8.70
N LEU A 141 13.08 -3.46 8.84
CA LEU A 141 14.08 -3.42 7.76
C LEU A 141 14.49 -4.83 7.34
N GLU A 142 14.71 -5.76 8.29
CA GLU A 142 15.05 -7.14 7.99
C GLU A 142 13.95 -7.84 7.19
N VAL A 143 12.69 -7.73 7.62
CA VAL A 143 11.54 -8.30 6.91
C VAL A 143 11.39 -7.67 5.53
N ALA A 144 11.52 -6.35 5.43
CA ALA A 144 11.43 -5.65 4.16
C ALA A 144 12.49 -6.17 3.17
N GLU A 145 13.77 -6.19 3.56
CA GLU A 145 14.87 -6.67 2.73
C GLU A 145 14.67 -8.13 2.26
N ARG A 146 14.29 -9.03 3.19
CA ARG A 146 14.09 -10.46 2.87
C ARG A 146 12.95 -10.67 1.86
N PHE A 147 11.97 -9.80 1.86
CA PHE A 147 10.84 -9.85 0.92
C PHE A 147 11.09 -9.09 -0.39
N GLY A 148 12.21 -8.37 -0.54
CA GLY A 148 12.48 -7.52 -1.72
C GLY A 148 11.69 -6.21 -1.68
N PHE A 149 11.50 -5.66 -0.49
CA PHE A 149 10.80 -4.41 -0.25
C PHE A 149 11.66 -3.41 0.52
N MET A 150 11.16 -2.20 0.61
CA MET A 150 11.71 -1.11 1.41
C MET A 150 10.59 -0.45 2.23
N LEU A 151 10.96 0.32 3.25
CA LEU A 151 10.03 1.23 3.91
C LEU A 151 9.80 2.48 3.02
N PRO A 152 8.63 3.10 3.06
CA PRO A 152 8.35 4.31 2.30
C PRO A 152 9.06 5.53 2.87
N THR A 153 9.23 6.56 2.06
CA THR A 153 9.47 7.92 2.56
C THR A 153 8.15 8.57 2.99
N ARG A 154 8.22 9.67 3.74
CA ARG A 154 7.04 10.48 4.08
C ARG A 154 6.24 10.88 2.83
N LYS A 155 6.91 11.24 1.74
CA LYS A 155 6.25 11.64 0.49
C LYS A 155 5.53 10.47 -0.18
N ILE A 156 6.11 9.27 -0.17
CA ILE A 156 5.46 8.05 -0.65
C ILE A 156 4.22 7.73 0.21
N VAL A 157 4.28 7.89 1.55
CA VAL A 157 3.11 7.72 2.43
C VAL A 157 1.98 8.67 2.04
N ASN A 158 2.29 9.94 1.76
CA ASN A 158 1.30 10.91 1.29
C ASN A 158 0.69 10.50 -0.07
N ALA A 159 1.51 10.01 -1.00
CA ALA A 159 1.04 9.53 -2.30
C ALA A 159 0.13 8.29 -2.15
N ILE A 160 0.49 7.34 -1.28
CA ILE A 160 -0.33 6.18 -0.93
C ILE A 160 -1.68 6.65 -0.36
N TYR A 161 -1.67 7.57 0.61
CA TYR A 161 -2.90 8.10 1.19
C TYR A 161 -3.77 8.79 0.15
N ALA A 162 -3.19 9.60 -0.73
CA ALA A 162 -3.91 10.28 -1.80
C ALA A 162 -4.58 9.28 -2.76
N ALA A 163 -3.86 8.23 -3.15
CA ALA A 163 -4.31 7.19 -4.09
C ALA A 163 -5.27 6.18 -3.45
N SER A 164 -5.30 6.06 -2.11
CA SER A 164 -6.10 5.05 -1.41
C SER A 164 -7.59 5.20 -1.66
N THR A 165 -8.21 4.10 -2.08
CA THR A 165 -9.67 3.98 -2.25
C THR A 165 -10.37 3.78 -0.91
N VAL A 166 -9.66 3.22 0.09
CA VAL A 166 -10.13 3.03 1.45
C VAL A 166 -9.32 3.91 2.40
N LYS A 167 -9.96 4.95 2.95
CA LYS A 167 -9.35 5.84 3.95
C LYS A 167 -10.02 5.60 5.29
N LEU A 168 -9.25 5.06 6.24
CA LEU A 168 -9.71 4.78 7.59
C LEU A 168 -9.14 5.82 8.55
N ASP A 169 -10.03 6.49 9.30
CA ASP A 169 -9.61 7.52 10.23
C ASP A 169 -8.85 6.93 11.43
N PRO A 170 -7.90 7.70 12.00
CA PRO A 170 -7.21 7.32 13.23
C PRO A 170 -8.17 6.95 14.36
N GLN A 171 -7.88 5.88 15.08
CA GLN A 171 -8.62 5.41 16.25
C GLN A 171 -7.68 5.35 17.47
N PRO A 172 -7.33 6.51 18.07
CA PRO A 172 -6.39 6.53 19.19
C PRO A 172 -6.98 5.88 20.43
N LEU A 173 -6.20 5.03 21.07
CA LEU A 173 -6.47 4.50 22.40
C LEU A 173 -5.82 5.41 23.47
N PRO A 174 -6.28 5.37 24.73
CA PRO A 174 -5.68 6.13 25.80
C PRO A 174 -4.15 5.94 25.89
N ALA A 175 -3.43 7.03 26.10
CA ALA A 175 -1.98 7.01 26.25
C ALA A 175 -1.58 6.36 27.59
N GLY A 176 -0.41 5.71 27.62
CA GLY A 176 0.13 5.07 28.82
C GLY A 176 1.04 3.89 28.47
N ASP A 177 1.58 3.21 29.45
CA ASP A 177 2.53 2.10 29.30
C ASP A 177 1.96 0.93 28.50
N GLN A 178 0.63 0.73 28.57
CA GLN A 178 -0.07 -0.31 27.82
C GLN A 178 -0.06 -0.13 26.30
N MET A 179 0.30 1.04 25.77
CA MET A 179 0.35 1.27 24.31
C MET A 179 1.21 0.24 23.57
N ARG A 180 2.24 -0.29 24.25
CA ARG A 180 3.16 -1.29 23.68
C ARG A 180 2.70 -2.72 23.89
N SER A 181 1.64 -2.97 24.66
CA SER A 181 1.15 -4.31 24.96
C SER A 181 0.47 -4.97 23.77
N THR A 182 0.53 -6.28 23.71
CA THR A 182 -0.20 -7.09 22.72
C THR A 182 -1.71 -6.94 22.85
N ALA A 183 -2.22 -6.75 24.07
CA ALA A 183 -3.65 -6.49 24.31
C ALA A 183 -4.12 -5.20 23.60
N TYR A 184 -3.33 -4.12 23.66
CA TYR A 184 -3.66 -2.87 22.96
C TYR A 184 -3.57 -3.01 21.45
N LEU A 185 -2.56 -3.74 20.96
CA LEU A 185 -2.42 -4.06 19.55
C LEU A 185 -3.69 -4.76 19.03
N PHE A 186 -4.15 -5.78 19.73
CA PHE A 186 -5.35 -6.53 19.35
C PHE A 186 -6.61 -5.67 19.40
N ARG A 187 -6.81 -4.94 20.50
CA ARG A 187 -7.94 -4.02 20.63
C ARG A 187 -8.01 -3.04 19.45
N HIS A 188 -6.88 -2.45 19.08
CA HIS A 188 -6.84 -1.52 17.95
C HIS A 188 -7.07 -2.24 16.61
N ASN A 189 -6.56 -3.46 16.45
CA ASN A 189 -6.82 -4.27 15.26
C ASN A 189 -8.32 -4.52 15.07
N GLU A 190 -9.03 -4.89 16.12
CA GLU A 190 -10.49 -5.08 16.08
C GLU A 190 -11.23 -3.77 15.74
N MET A 191 -10.79 -2.63 16.27
CA MET A 191 -11.37 -1.32 15.92
C MET A 191 -11.19 -1.00 14.42
N VAL A 192 -10.00 -1.25 13.87
CA VAL A 192 -9.73 -1.04 12.44
C VAL A 192 -10.55 -2.00 11.58
N ARG A 193 -10.68 -3.26 11.98
CA ARG A 193 -11.51 -4.26 11.27
C ARG A 193 -12.99 -3.85 11.27
N ALA A 194 -13.52 -3.42 12.41
CA ALA A 194 -14.89 -2.93 12.53
C ALA A 194 -15.12 -1.68 11.66
N GLN A 195 -14.17 -0.74 11.64
CA GLN A 195 -14.23 0.46 10.82
C GLN A 195 -14.21 0.11 9.31
N ARG A 196 -13.39 -0.86 8.89
CA ARG A 196 -13.38 -1.38 7.52
C ARG A 196 -14.73 -2.01 7.15
N ALA A 197 -15.25 -2.89 8.01
CA ALA A 197 -16.53 -3.57 7.79
C ALA A 197 -17.69 -2.57 7.67
N ALA A 198 -17.74 -1.55 8.54
CA ALA A 198 -18.75 -0.49 8.48
C ALA A 198 -18.73 0.32 7.17
N ARG A 199 -17.60 0.34 6.47
CA ARG A 199 -17.45 0.97 5.14
C ARG A 199 -17.67 0.01 3.97
N GLY A 200 -17.93 -1.26 4.22
CA GLY A 200 -18.02 -2.28 3.17
C GLY A 200 -16.74 -2.45 2.36
N ALA A 201 -15.58 -2.04 2.94
CA ALA A 201 -14.32 -2.02 2.21
C ALA A 201 -13.70 -3.41 2.14
N GLN A 202 -13.40 -3.85 0.91
CA GLN A 202 -12.82 -5.16 0.64
C GLN A 202 -11.35 -5.23 1.08
N LEU A 203 -10.90 -6.43 1.47
CA LEU A 203 -9.49 -6.73 1.64
C LEU A 203 -8.79 -6.66 0.27
N GLY A 204 -7.52 -6.24 0.27
CA GLY A 204 -6.75 -6.05 -0.97
C GLY A 204 -6.95 -4.67 -1.61
N ALA A 205 -8.01 -3.92 -1.31
CA ALA A 205 -8.14 -2.54 -1.74
C ALA A 205 -7.10 -1.65 -1.04
N LEU A 206 -6.48 -0.72 -1.79
CA LEU A 206 -5.48 0.19 -1.23
C LEU A 206 -6.07 1.00 -0.08
N THR A 207 -5.57 0.73 1.12
CA THR A 207 -6.08 1.27 2.38
C THR A 207 -5.01 2.09 3.08
N ALA A 208 -5.36 3.26 3.62
CA ALA A 208 -4.44 4.08 4.42
C ALA A 208 -5.18 4.89 5.49
N GLY A 209 -4.42 5.55 6.37
CA GLY A 209 -4.92 6.47 7.40
C GLY A 209 -4.98 5.86 8.81
N ASN A 210 -5.11 4.56 8.93
CA ASN A 210 -5.35 3.85 10.21
C ASN A 210 -4.10 3.59 11.07
N LYS A 211 -2.91 3.91 10.59
CA LYS A 211 -1.64 3.70 11.32
C LYS A 211 -0.67 4.85 11.07
N LYS A 212 0.36 4.93 11.92
CA LYS A 212 1.59 5.71 11.71
C LYS A 212 2.57 4.82 10.96
N ASP A 213 3.01 5.27 9.79
CA ASP A 213 3.97 4.53 8.98
C ASP A 213 5.38 4.68 9.57
N LEU A 214 6.15 3.59 9.61
CA LEU A 214 7.59 3.67 9.72
C LEU A 214 8.13 4.16 8.36
N VAL A 215 9.01 5.17 8.39
CA VAL A 215 9.48 5.83 7.17
C VAL A 215 11.00 5.96 7.10
N LEU A 216 11.51 5.99 5.86
CA LEU A 216 12.89 6.34 5.57
C LEU A 216 13.05 7.87 5.52
N THR A 217 14.07 8.38 6.20
CA THR A 217 14.39 9.80 6.28
C THR A 217 15.88 9.96 6.56
N PRO A 218 16.53 11.05 6.10
CA PRO A 218 17.92 11.36 6.49
C PRO A 218 18.15 11.43 8.00
N ARG A 219 17.10 11.69 8.77
CA ARG A 219 17.20 11.82 10.24
C ARG A 219 17.59 10.52 10.93
N LEU A 220 17.36 9.35 10.30
CA LEU A 220 17.72 8.03 10.89
C LEU A 220 19.24 7.88 11.04
N TRP A 221 20.02 8.33 10.04
CA TRP A 221 21.48 8.27 10.14
C TRP A 221 22.12 9.50 10.79
N GLN A 222 21.35 10.57 10.97
CA GLN A 222 21.75 11.69 11.82
C GLN A 222 21.48 11.38 13.30
N ASN A 223 20.54 10.50 13.60
CA ASN A 223 20.15 10.08 14.95
C ASN A 223 20.13 8.54 15.04
N PRO A 224 21.30 7.88 15.08
CA PRO A 224 21.37 6.43 15.19
C PRO A 224 20.59 5.88 16.39
N GLY A 225 20.02 4.70 16.27
CA GLY A 225 19.23 4.06 17.31
C GLY A 225 17.82 4.66 17.50
N ARG A 226 17.33 5.44 16.53
CA ARG A 226 15.96 5.98 16.50
C ARG A 226 15.12 5.35 15.42
N VAL A 227 13.80 5.36 15.59
CA VAL A 227 12.82 5.04 14.55
C VAL A 227 12.18 6.34 14.05
N ALA A 228 11.86 6.40 12.77
CA ALA A 228 11.12 7.51 12.19
C ALA A 228 9.67 7.08 11.90
N ILE A 229 8.71 7.85 12.39
CA ILE A 229 7.28 7.62 12.22
C ILE A 229 6.60 8.84 11.62
N TYR A 230 5.57 8.59 10.78
CA TYR A 230 4.82 9.63 10.11
C TYR A 230 3.40 9.17 9.75
N GLY A 231 2.46 10.10 9.62
CA GLY A 231 1.16 9.82 9.00
C GLY A 231 0.00 9.76 9.99
N TRP A 232 -0.76 8.65 9.99
CA TRP A 232 -2.03 8.52 10.71
C TRP A 232 -2.99 9.65 10.28
N HIS A 233 -3.31 9.64 8.97
CA HIS A 233 -4.01 10.73 8.31
C HIS A 233 -5.51 10.74 8.65
N ARG A 234 -6.04 11.93 8.93
CA ARG A 234 -7.48 12.19 8.99
C ARG A 234 -8.09 12.27 7.59
N ALA A 235 -9.40 12.15 7.50
CA ALA A 235 -10.14 12.18 6.23
C ALA A 235 -9.80 13.41 5.35
N ALA A 236 -9.45 14.54 5.95
CA ALA A 236 -9.00 15.75 5.24
C ALA A 236 -7.57 15.66 4.67
N GLY A 237 -6.89 14.52 4.82
CA GLY A 237 -5.53 14.32 4.33
C GLY A 237 -4.41 14.85 5.24
N ALA A 238 -4.74 15.47 6.38
CA ALA A 238 -3.75 15.96 7.33
C ALA A 238 -3.26 14.81 8.23
N PRO A 239 -1.93 14.59 8.33
CA PRO A 239 -1.37 13.63 9.28
C PRO A 239 -1.50 14.18 10.70
N ILE A 240 -1.96 13.34 11.65
CA ILE A 240 -1.92 13.71 13.08
C ILE A 240 -0.58 13.39 13.71
N GLN A 241 0.24 12.57 13.05
CA GLN A 241 1.62 12.29 13.43
C GLN A 241 2.57 12.97 12.43
N PRO A 242 3.16 14.13 12.77
CA PRO A 242 4.23 14.71 11.96
C PRO A 242 5.46 13.80 12.01
N LEU A 243 6.36 13.96 11.02
CA LEU A 243 7.62 13.21 11.00
C LEU A 243 8.39 13.40 12.30
N SER A 244 8.62 12.30 13.00
CA SER A 244 9.24 12.28 14.33
C SER A 244 10.24 11.15 14.46
N THR A 245 11.36 11.42 15.13
CA THR A 245 12.42 10.46 15.50
C THR A 245 12.66 10.44 17.02
N VAL A 246 11.63 10.73 17.82
CA VAL A 246 11.78 10.79 19.30
C VAL A 246 11.90 9.42 19.95
N HIS A 247 11.37 8.37 19.33
CA HIS A 247 11.40 7.02 19.88
C HIS A 247 12.69 6.27 19.50
N GLY A 248 13.14 5.36 20.39
CA GLY A 248 14.23 4.42 20.09
C GLY A 248 13.87 3.42 18.99
N ALA A 249 14.86 2.86 18.31
CA ALA A 249 14.68 1.93 17.18
C ALA A 249 13.78 0.72 17.51
N SER A 250 13.86 0.20 18.72
CA SER A 250 13.05 -0.94 19.20
C SER A 250 11.65 -0.54 19.70
N TYR A 251 11.28 0.74 19.64
CA TYR A 251 9.96 1.16 20.08
C TYR A 251 8.92 0.89 19.00
N ALA A 252 7.91 0.10 19.34
CA ALA A 252 6.75 -0.16 18.51
C ALA A 252 5.49 -0.23 19.37
N ASP A 253 4.51 0.61 19.10
CA ASP A 253 3.21 0.61 19.76
C ASP A 253 2.08 0.22 18.79
N TYR A 254 0.87 0.05 19.32
CA TYR A 254 -0.32 -0.38 18.57
C TYR A 254 -0.65 0.49 17.36
N SER A 255 -0.23 1.75 17.36
CA SER A 255 -0.54 2.71 16.31
C SER A 255 0.46 2.69 15.14
N HIS A 256 1.61 2.03 15.31
CA HIS A 256 2.60 1.88 14.24
C HIS A 256 2.13 0.86 13.20
N GLY A 257 2.46 1.11 11.94
CA GLY A 257 2.22 0.22 10.82
C GLY A 257 3.44 0.11 9.92
N ILE A 258 3.67 -1.09 9.40
CA ILE A 258 4.74 -1.36 8.45
C ILE A 258 4.13 -1.40 7.06
N ARG A 259 4.27 -0.32 6.31
CA ARG A 259 3.91 -0.27 4.89
C ARG A 259 5.14 -0.67 4.10
N LEU A 260 5.06 -1.73 3.32
CA LEU A 260 6.14 -2.12 2.44
C LEU A 260 5.89 -1.60 1.03
N VAL A 261 6.95 -1.08 0.41
CA VAL A 261 6.99 -0.66 -0.98
C VAL A 261 8.05 -1.48 -1.72
N SER A 262 7.79 -1.87 -2.96
CA SER A 262 8.73 -2.66 -3.74
C SER A 262 10.09 -1.97 -3.82
N GLU A 263 11.17 -2.74 -3.78
CA GLU A 263 12.54 -2.25 -4.04
C GLU A 263 12.73 -1.75 -5.49
N PHE A 264 11.77 -2.05 -6.38
CA PHE A 264 11.75 -1.56 -7.76
C PHE A 264 10.54 -0.65 -8.00
N VAL A 265 10.76 0.36 -8.83
CA VAL A 265 9.76 1.30 -9.32
C VAL A 265 9.84 1.39 -10.84
N TYR A 266 8.79 1.90 -11.49
CA TYR A 266 8.79 2.16 -12.92
C TYR A 266 8.86 3.66 -13.19
N VAL A 267 9.94 4.12 -13.81
CA VAL A 267 10.13 5.50 -14.25
C VAL A 267 9.86 5.57 -15.75
N ASN A 268 8.79 6.25 -16.13
CA ASN A 268 8.34 6.32 -17.54
C ASN A 268 8.20 4.93 -18.19
N GLY A 269 7.70 3.95 -17.41
CA GLY A 269 7.53 2.57 -17.85
C GLY A 269 8.78 1.68 -17.75
N VAL A 270 9.94 2.23 -17.39
CA VAL A 270 11.20 1.48 -17.24
C VAL A 270 11.43 1.15 -15.77
N GLN A 271 11.69 -0.13 -15.47
CA GLN A 271 12.01 -0.58 -14.11
C GLN A 271 13.36 -0.05 -13.64
N ARG A 272 13.42 0.51 -12.44
CA ARG A 272 14.62 0.98 -11.76
C ARG A 272 14.59 0.62 -10.28
N ALA A 273 15.75 0.47 -9.65
CA ALA A 273 15.80 0.30 -8.21
C ALA A 273 15.29 1.58 -7.50
N LEU A 274 14.44 1.43 -6.49
CA LEU A 274 13.91 2.55 -5.71
C LEU A 274 15.04 3.34 -5.04
N ALA A 275 16.07 2.64 -4.54
CA ALA A 275 17.24 3.28 -3.94
C ALA A 275 17.97 4.22 -4.93
N ASP A 276 18.11 3.80 -6.20
CA ASP A 276 18.74 4.63 -7.24
C ASP A 276 17.89 5.85 -7.58
N VAL A 277 16.56 5.68 -7.64
CA VAL A 277 15.62 6.79 -7.88
C VAL A 277 15.62 7.79 -6.72
N LEU A 278 15.70 7.31 -5.49
CA LEU A 278 15.81 8.16 -4.30
C LEU A 278 17.18 8.85 -4.18
N ALA A 279 18.22 8.30 -4.78
CA ALA A 279 19.55 8.93 -4.86
C ALA A 279 19.70 9.94 -6.02
N ASP A 280 18.88 9.82 -7.06
CA ASP A 280 18.94 10.66 -8.27
C ASP A 280 18.45 12.08 -7.98
N ALA A 281 19.31 13.10 -8.18
CA ALA A 281 18.97 14.49 -7.88
C ALA A 281 17.75 15.05 -8.64
N ARG A 282 17.39 14.46 -9.80
CA ARG A 282 16.26 14.89 -10.64
C ARG A 282 14.96 14.19 -10.25
N LEU A 283 15.04 12.91 -9.87
CA LEU A 283 13.87 12.06 -9.62
C LEU A 283 13.46 12.02 -8.15
N ALA A 284 14.44 12.15 -7.24
CA ALA A 284 14.20 12.03 -5.81
C ALA A 284 13.09 12.97 -5.30
N SER A 285 12.97 14.17 -5.87
CA SER A 285 11.93 15.14 -5.49
C SER A 285 10.51 14.62 -5.70
N LEU A 286 10.29 13.62 -6.55
CA LEU A 286 8.99 12.97 -6.73
C LEU A 286 8.62 12.03 -5.58
N LEU A 287 9.61 11.41 -4.95
CA LEU A 287 9.43 10.39 -3.91
C LEU A 287 9.94 10.80 -2.52
N SER A 288 10.65 11.92 -2.40
CA SER A 288 11.20 12.47 -1.14
C SER A 288 11.05 13.98 -1.12
N ASP A 289 10.54 14.53 -0.03
CA ASP A 289 10.46 15.97 0.23
C ASP A 289 11.58 16.47 1.14
N GLU A 290 12.55 15.60 1.46
CA GLU A 290 13.76 15.90 2.21
C GLU A 290 15.02 15.89 1.30
N GLY A 291 14.82 15.89 -0.03
CA GLY A 291 15.88 15.81 -1.03
C GLY A 291 16.34 14.38 -1.33
N PRO A 292 17.43 14.23 -2.10
CA PRO A 292 18.00 12.91 -2.45
C PRO A 292 18.51 12.15 -1.21
N LEU A 293 18.40 10.82 -1.29
CA LEU A 293 18.88 9.88 -0.27
C LEU A 293 20.06 9.07 -0.83
N PRO A 294 21.25 9.66 -0.99
CA PRO A 294 22.37 8.96 -1.57
C PRO A 294 22.88 7.84 -0.65
N ARG A 295 23.44 6.78 -1.26
CA ARG A 295 24.00 5.61 -0.57
C ARG A 295 22.97 4.93 0.35
N LEU A 296 21.71 4.90 -0.08
CA LEU A 296 20.61 4.42 0.77
C LEU A 296 20.82 2.96 1.18
N THR A 297 21.20 2.08 0.25
CA THR A 297 21.44 0.65 0.53
C THR A 297 22.53 0.44 1.59
N GLU A 298 23.66 1.16 1.48
CA GLU A 298 24.75 1.09 2.45
C GLU A 298 24.31 1.60 3.84
N ARG A 299 23.52 2.69 3.85
CA ARG A 299 22.98 3.27 5.09
C ARG A 299 22.00 2.33 5.78
N LEU A 300 21.14 1.64 5.02
CA LEU A 300 20.24 0.63 5.56
C LEU A 300 21.01 -0.58 6.12
N ALA A 301 22.04 -1.06 5.40
CA ALA A 301 22.92 -2.11 5.90
C ALA A 301 23.62 -1.69 7.23
N SER A 302 24.07 -0.45 7.32
CA SER A 302 24.67 0.10 8.55
C SER A 302 23.67 0.15 9.71
N LEU A 303 22.42 0.50 9.48
CA LEU A 303 21.38 0.47 10.51
C LEU A 303 21.15 -0.95 11.05
N LEU A 304 21.30 -1.97 10.20
CA LEU A 304 21.22 -3.39 10.58
C LEU A 304 22.52 -3.94 11.20
N GLY A 305 23.53 -3.08 11.48
CA GLY A 305 24.81 -3.49 12.04
C GLY A 305 25.67 -4.36 11.08
N ARG A 306 25.35 -4.33 9.77
CA ARG A 306 26.11 -5.06 8.75
C ARG A 306 27.24 -4.17 8.21
N PRO A 307 28.46 -4.72 8.00
CA PRO A 307 29.52 -3.98 7.31
C PRO A 307 29.01 -3.61 5.90
N GLY A 308 29.21 -2.35 5.51
CA GLY A 308 28.81 -1.87 4.19
C GLY A 308 29.48 -2.74 3.12
N THR A 309 28.71 -3.52 2.38
CA THR A 309 29.18 -4.17 1.15
C THR A 309 29.41 -3.05 0.15
N GLU A 310 30.68 -2.86 -0.26
CA GLU A 310 30.99 -2.08 -1.44
C GLU A 310 30.09 -2.59 -2.56
N ALA A 311 29.36 -1.68 -3.21
CA ALA A 311 28.45 -2.01 -4.28
C ALA A 311 29.24 -2.80 -5.36
N SER A 312 29.08 -4.12 -5.37
CA SER A 312 29.48 -4.94 -6.50
C SER A 312 28.59 -4.47 -7.66
N ALA A 313 29.19 -3.72 -8.57
CA ALA A 313 28.58 -3.35 -9.84
C ALA A 313 28.37 -4.65 -10.63
N SER A 314 27.28 -5.34 -10.32
CA SER A 314 26.79 -6.43 -11.17
C SER A 314 26.25 -5.83 -12.45
N THR A 315 27.18 -5.58 -13.39
CA THR A 315 26.87 -5.40 -14.79
C THR A 315 26.30 -6.72 -15.29
N VAL A 316 25.00 -6.91 -15.15
CA VAL A 316 24.31 -7.97 -15.90
C VAL A 316 24.30 -7.53 -17.36
N ALA A 317 25.33 -7.93 -18.09
CA ALA A 317 25.38 -7.82 -19.55
C ALA A 317 24.25 -8.68 -20.12
N TRP A 318 23.25 -8.02 -20.61
CA TRP A 318 22.17 -8.64 -21.38
C TRP A 318 22.72 -9.07 -22.74
N LEU A 319 23.09 -10.36 -22.89
CA LEU A 319 23.41 -10.94 -24.19
C LEU A 319 22.11 -11.35 -24.89
N PRO A 320 21.82 -10.82 -26.08
CA PRO A 320 20.67 -11.28 -26.85
C PRO A 320 20.91 -12.75 -27.28
N ARG A 321 19.93 -13.63 -27.00
CA ARG A 321 19.91 -14.99 -27.53
C ARG A 321 19.79 -14.92 -29.04
N GLN A 322 20.85 -15.31 -29.76
CA GLN A 322 20.78 -15.58 -31.17
C GLN A 322 19.87 -16.81 -31.41
N ALA A 323 18.85 -16.59 -32.22
CA ALA A 323 18.05 -17.69 -32.75
C ALA A 323 18.91 -18.50 -33.74
N SER A 324 19.25 -19.73 -33.39
CA SER A 324 19.84 -20.68 -34.30
C SER A 324 18.76 -21.20 -35.27
N ALA A 325 18.83 -20.72 -36.51
CA ALA A 325 18.11 -21.36 -37.62
C ALA A 325 18.78 -22.71 -37.92
N GLN A 326 18.06 -23.79 -37.67
CA GLN A 326 18.47 -25.10 -38.23
C GLN A 326 17.91 -25.19 -39.64
N ALA A 327 18.85 -25.23 -40.63
CA ALA A 327 18.54 -25.62 -41.97
C ALA A 327 18.47 -27.15 -42.03
N THR A 328 17.38 -27.67 -42.53
CA THR A 328 17.20 -29.08 -42.93
C THR A 328 17.78 -29.31 -44.30
N HIS A 329 18.64 -30.30 -44.40
CA HIS A 329 18.88 -31.07 -45.64
C HIS A 329 18.20 -32.42 -45.50
#